data_fd3669f4a4c5ba820a490b0cf8b565e3
#
_entry.id   fd3669f4a4c5ba820a490b0cf8b565e3
#
_cell.length_a   1.000
_cell.length_b   1.000
_cell.length_c   1.000
_cell.angle_alpha   90.00
_cell.angle_beta   90.00
_cell.angle_gamma   90.00
#
_symmetry.space_group_name_H-M   'P 1'
#
loop_
_entity.id
_entity.type
_entity.pdbx_description
1 polymer ?
#
loop_
_entity_poly.entity_id
_entity_poly.type
_entity_poly.pdbx_seq_one_letter_code
_entity_poly.pdbx_strand_id
1 'polypeptide(L)'
;MEEIGEEVYVYREFLSKEELDFYLKVILKQNEWIDGAQFNKPTIETFSNPVFGNILKKIQDTIALDGMFLEFTPGITKIKIGNGMEEHSDDCPYCWNMRDPEIKITNNESKRCVLYGIVVYFSEFSGGDIYYPEQGVSFKPKPGDLVMHATSKHCKHGVKPVTDGTRYSIAPYIVQYHLDSDKEEANRFWNKYIQKPMSL
;
A
#
# COMPACT_ATOMS: atom_id res chain seq x y z
N MET A 1 11.65 -10.56 -7.58
CA MET A 1 11.83 -9.27 -6.88
C MET A 1 13.01 -8.55 -7.51
N GLU A 2 12.83 -7.29 -7.84
CA GLU A 2 13.82 -6.38 -8.46
C GLU A 2 13.97 -5.18 -7.53
N GLU A 3 15.18 -4.77 -7.19
CA GLU A 3 15.45 -3.53 -6.47
C GLU A 3 15.70 -2.42 -7.49
N ILE A 4 14.88 -1.37 -7.45
CA ILE A 4 14.92 -0.25 -8.40
C ILE A 4 15.46 1.05 -7.79
N GLY A 5 15.65 1.06 -6.48
CA GLY A 5 16.20 2.13 -5.67
C GLY A 5 16.53 1.59 -4.29
N GLU A 6 17.17 2.39 -3.45
CA GLU A 6 17.49 2.01 -2.07
C GLU A 6 16.20 1.72 -1.29
N GLU A 7 16.04 0.50 -0.79
CA GLU A 7 14.84 0.03 -0.09
C GLU A 7 13.53 0.15 -0.92
N VAL A 8 13.62 0.15 -2.27
CA VAL A 8 12.46 0.17 -3.18
C VAL A 8 12.50 -1.07 -4.06
N TYR A 9 11.49 -1.90 -3.92
CA TYR A 9 11.43 -3.23 -4.53
C TYR A 9 10.19 -3.37 -5.41
N VAL A 10 10.35 -4.07 -6.54
CA VAL A 10 9.26 -4.41 -7.46
C VAL A 10 9.13 -5.92 -7.57
N TYR A 11 7.93 -6.41 -7.37
CA TYR A 11 7.53 -7.77 -7.69
C TYR A 11 6.71 -7.73 -8.97
N ARG A 12 7.32 -8.12 -10.08
CA ARG A 12 6.66 -8.19 -11.39
C ARG A 12 5.65 -9.32 -11.41
N GLU A 13 4.52 -9.09 -12.08
CA GLU A 13 3.49 -10.11 -12.25
C GLU A 13 3.07 -10.75 -10.91
N PHE A 14 3.03 -9.93 -9.84
CA PHE A 14 2.61 -10.38 -8.53
C PHE A 14 1.18 -10.93 -8.57
N LEU A 15 0.27 -10.30 -9.32
CA LEU A 15 -1.03 -10.90 -9.66
C LEU A 15 -0.93 -11.64 -10.98
N SER A 16 -1.47 -12.86 -11.03
CA SER A 16 -1.66 -13.56 -12.30
C SER A 16 -2.66 -12.82 -13.18
N LYS A 17 -2.70 -13.17 -14.46
CA LYS A 17 -3.68 -12.58 -15.39
C LYS A 17 -5.12 -12.84 -14.95
N GLU A 18 -5.41 -14.05 -14.48
CA GLU A 18 -6.74 -14.44 -14.01
C GLU A 18 -7.16 -13.66 -12.76
N GLU A 19 -6.23 -13.49 -11.81
CA GLU A 19 -6.46 -12.66 -10.61
C GLU A 19 -6.69 -11.20 -10.99
N LEU A 20 -5.86 -10.67 -11.88
CA LEU A 20 -5.97 -9.30 -12.35
C LEU A 20 -7.32 -9.04 -13.04
N ASP A 21 -7.71 -9.91 -13.96
CA ASP A 21 -9.00 -9.83 -14.67
C ASP A 21 -10.18 -9.89 -13.68
N PHE A 22 -10.09 -10.75 -12.66
CA PHE A 22 -11.10 -10.85 -11.61
C PHE A 22 -11.22 -9.55 -10.81
N TYR A 23 -10.12 -9.03 -10.26
CA TYR A 23 -10.15 -7.82 -9.45
C TYR A 23 -10.55 -6.59 -10.26
N LEU A 24 -10.05 -6.45 -11.47
CA LEU A 24 -10.42 -5.35 -12.35
C LEU A 24 -11.93 -5.36 -12.68
N LYS A 25 -12.51 -6.54 -12.89
CA LYS A 25 -13.95 -6.69 -13.07
C LYS A 25 -14.76 -6.24 -11.85
N VAL A 26 -14.28 -6.51 -10.63
CA VAL A 26 -14.90 -6.01 -9.40
C VAL A 26 -14.80 -4.48 -9.32
N ILE A 27 -13.61 -3.94 -9.60
CA ILE A 27 -13.34 -2.50 -9.58
C ILE A 27 -14.23 -1.74 -10.57
N LEU A 28 -14.34 -2.24 -11.81
CA LEU A 28 -15.10 -1.58 -12.88
C LEU A 28 -16.62 -1.65 -12.66
N LYS A 29 -17.12 -2.57 -11.84
CA LYS A 29 -18.54 -2.63 -11.45
C LYS A 29 -18.90 -1.66 -10.33
N GLN A 30 -17.89 -1.04 -9.69
CA GLN A 30 -18.14 -0.11 -8.59
C GLN A 30 -18.70 1.22 -9.11
N ASN A 31 -19.88 1.59 -8.64
CA ASN A 31 -20.56 2.84 -9.01
C ASN A 31 -20.41 3.94 -7.93
N GLU A 32 -20.18 3.55 -6.68
CA GLU A 32 -20.07 4.47 -5.55
C GLU A 32 -18.63 4.56 -5.09
N TRP A 33 -18.03 5.74 -5.27
CA TRP A 33 -16.68 6.06 -4.84
C TRP A 33 -16.72 7.13 -3.77
N ILE A 34 -15.94 6.94 -2.73
CA ILE A 34 -15.79 7.93 -1.65
C ILE A 34 -14.72 8.93 -2.08
N ASP A 35 -15.05 10.21 -2.04
CA ASP A 35 -14.11 11.29 -2.33
C ASP A 35 -12.97 11.29 -1.29
N GLY A 36 -11.75 11.22 -1.76
CA GLY A 36 -10.54 11.25 -0.94
C GLY A 36 -10.31 12.58 -0.21
N ALA A 37 -11.05 13.64 -0.54
CA ALA A 37 -11.02 14.92 0.19
C ALA A 37 -11.31 14.72 1.69
N GLN A 38 -12.13 13.73 2.05
CA GLN A 38 -12.42 13.37 3.45
C GLN A 38 -11.16 12.87 4.18
N PHE A 39 -10.13 12.47 3.45
CA PHE A 39 -8.86 11.96 3.97
C PHE A 39 -7.67 12.88 3.65
N ASN A 40 -7.93 14.16 3.35
CA ASN A 40 -6.92 15.12 2.87
C ASN A 40 -6.21 14.66 1.56
N LYS A 41 -6.90 13.89 0.74
CA LYS A 41 -6.40 13.38 -0.55
C LYS A 41 -7.40 13.69 -1.69
N PRO A 42 -7.65 14.97 -2.01
CA PRO A 42 -8.75 15.38 -2.93
C PRO A 42 -8.59 14.87 -4.37
N THR A 43 -7.40 14.40 -4.72
CA THR A 43 -7.11 13.89 -6.08
C THR A 43 -7.38 12.40 -6.26
N ILE A 44 -7.80 11.72 -5.20
CA ILE A 44 -8.11 10.29 -5.25
C ILE A 44 -9.53 10.01 -4.79
N GLU A 45 -10.11 8.96 -5.36
CA GLU A 45 -11.37 8.36 -4.92
C GLU A 45 -11.07 6.96 -4.37
N THR A 46 -11.83 6.51 -3.38
CA THR A 46 -11.64 5.18 -2.78
C THR A 46 -12.94 4.40 -2.66
N PHE A 47 -12.87 3.08 -2.68
CA PHE A 47 -13.94 2.20 -2.23
C PHE A 47 -13.37 0.96 -1.54
N SER A 48 -14.19 0.33 -0.70
CA SER A 48 -13.81 -0.84 0.08
C SER A 48 -14.62 -2.06 -0.32
N ASN A 49 -13.94 -3.21 -0.48
CA ASN A 49 -14.60 -4.50 -0.73
C ASN A 49 -13.79 -5.63 -0.08
N PRO A 50 -14.43 -6.50 0.73
CA PRO A 50 -13.76 -7.60 1.42
C PRO A 50 -12.97 -8.57 0.50
N VAL A 51 -13.32 -8.66 -0.79
CA VAL A 51 -12.64 -9.53 -1.76
C VAL A 51 -11.13 -9.22 -1.88
N PHE A 52 -10.73 -7.97 -1.62
CA PHE A 52 -9.32 -7.58 -1.65
C PHE A 52 -8.51 -8.14 -0.47
N GLY A 53 -9.15 -8.74 0.53
CA GLY A 53 -8.48 -9.51 1.59
C GLY A 53 -7.62 -10.66 1.05
N ASN A 54 -8.00 -11.26 -0.09
CA ASN A 54 -7.20 -12.30 -0.74
C ASN A 54 -5.83 -11.79 -1.22
N ILE A 55 -5.75 -10.52 -1.63
CA ILE A 55 -4.47 -9.88 -2.01
C ILE A 55 -3.56 -9.76 -0.79
N LEU A 56 -4.11 -9.40 0.36
CA LEU A 56 -3.34 -9.29 1.61
C LEU A 56 -2.77 -10.63 2.02
N LYS A 57 -3.57 -11.70 1.90
CA LYS A 57 -3.07 -13.05 2.15
C LYS A 57 -1.93 -13.40 1.21
N LYS A 58 -2.07 -13.10 -0.08
CA LYS A 58 -1.01 -13.34 -1.07
C LYS A 58 0.26 -12.54 -0.77
N ILE A 59 0.13 -11.29 -0.32
CA ILE A 59 1.26 -10.46 0.13
C ILE A 59 1.97 -11.16 1.30
N GLN A 60 1.22 -11.58 2.31
CA GLN A 60 1.79 -12.27 3.48
C GLN A 60 2.49 -13.56 3.11
N ASP A 61 1.91 -14.35 2.20
CA ASP A 61 2.50 -15.61 1.74
C ASP A 61 3.75 -15.38 0.87
N THR A 62 3.90 -14.20 0.27
CA THR A 62 5.02 -13.86 -0.63
C THR A 62 6.16 -13.15 0.11
N ILE A 63 5.82 -12.29 1.07
CA ILE A 63 6.78 -11.49 1.82
C ILE A 63 6.87 -12.06 3.23
N ALA A 64 8.06 -12.51 3.63
CA ALA A 64 8.29 -13.00 5.00
C ALA A 64 8.10 -11.86 6.01
N LEU A 65 7.10 -11.98 6.88
CA LEU A 65 6.71 -10.95 7.84
C LEU A 65 7.05 -11.38 9.28
N ASP A 66 8.32 -11.71 9.57
CA ASP A 66 8.74 -12.14 10.91
C ASP A 66 8.41 -11.08 11.99
N GLY A 67 7.34 -11.35 12.77
CA GLY A 67 6.87 -10.45 13.82
C GLY A 67 6.22 -9.14 13.34
N MET A 68 5.96 -9.02 12.04
CA MET A 68 5.28 -7.88 11.42
C MET A 68 3.85 -8.24 10.99
N PHE A 69 3.03 -7.24 10.76
CA PHE A 69 1.63 -7.40 10.38
C PHE A 69 1.33 -6.59 9.12
N LEU A 70 0.43 -7.10 8.29
CA LEU A 70 -0.19 -6.30 7.24
C LEU A 70 -1.34 -5.49 7.82
N GLU A 71 -1.26 -4.18 7.71
CA GLU A 71 -2.35 -3.29 8.01
C GLU A 71 -2.97 -2.79 6.71
N PHE A 72 -4.26 -2.88 6.65
CA PHE A 72 -5.02 -2.53 5.49
C PHE A 72 -6.30 -1.78 5.85
N THR A 73 -6.42 -0.60 5.31
CA THR A 73 -7.73 0.02 5.10
C THR A 73 -8.24 -0.53 3.77
N PRO A 74 -9.28 -1.38 3.71
CA PRO A 74 -9.68 -2.08 2.50
C PRO A 74 -10.25 -1.11 1.46
N GLY A 75 -9.37 -0.30 0.86
CA GLY A 75 -9.72 0.69 -0.14
C GLY A 75 -8.87 0.57 -1.40
N ILE A 76 -9.56 0.36 -2.53
CA ILE A 76 -8.96 0.63 -3.83
C ILE A 76 -8.90 2.14 -4.00
N THR A 77 -7.73 2.65 -4.40
CA THR A 77 -7.55 4.04 -4.80
C THR A 77 -7.75 4.17 -6.31
N LYS A 78 -8.39 5.25 -6.71
CA LYS A 78 -8.63 5.62 -8.10
C LYS A 78 -8.10 7.02 -8.35
N ILE A 79 -7.16 7.13 -9.27
CA ILE A 79 -6.60 8.40 -9.72
C ILE A 79 -6.94 8.60 -11.19
N LYS A 80 -7.66 9.68 -11.49
CA LYS A 80 -8.12 10.05 -12.83
C LYS A 80 -7.08 10.87 -13.59
N ILE A 81 -7.30 11.02 -14.90
CA ILE A 81 -6.49 11.90 -15.77
C ILE A 81 -6.38 13.30 -15.15
N GLY A 82 -5.18 13.87 -15.21
CA GLY A 82 -4.82 15.17 -14.67
C GLY A 82 -4.46 15.15 -13.18
N ASN A 83 -4.78 14.07 -12.46
CA ASN A 83 -4.50 13.93 -11.04
C ASN A 83 -3.26 13.07 -10.78
N GLY A 84 -2.62 13.34 -9.67
CA GLY A 84 -1.49 12.59 -9.12
C GLY A 84 -1.56 12.61 -7.60
N MET A 85 -0.42 12.43 -6.97
CA MET A 85 -0.28 12.53 -5.52
C MET A 85 0.98 13.31 -5.20
N GLU A 86 0.86 14.32 -4.34
CA GLU A 86 2.00 15.10 -3.87
C GLU A 86 3.01 14.23 -3.12
N GLU A 87 4.22 14.73 -3.04
CA GLU A 87 5.30 14.08 -2.30
C GLU A 87 4.96 13.96 -0.81
N HIS A 88 5.06 12.75 -0.29
CA HIS A 88 4.83 12.43 1.11
C HIS A 88 5.70 11.26 1.56
N SER A 89 5.79 11.08 2.85
CA SER A 89 6.28 9.86 3.50
C SER A 89 5.11 9.13 4.13
N ASP A 90 5.14 7.82 4.08
CA ASP A 90 4.15 6.94 4.72
C ASP A 90 4.42 6.73 6.21
N ASP A 91 5.48 7.34 6.72
CA ASP A 91 5.93 7.18 8.10
C ASP A 91 5.13 8.01 9.11
N CYS A 92 5.18 7.56 10.34
CA CYS A 92 5.01 8.46 11.47
C CYS A 92 6.41 8.98 11.89
N PRO A 93 6.54 10.22 12.37
CA PRO A 93 7.82 10.78 12.82
C PRO A 93 8.55 9.95 13.87
N TYR A 94 7.82 9.09 14.59
CA TYR A 94 8.34 8.20 15.62
C TYR A 94 8.98 6.93 15.04
N CYS A 95 8.56 6.48 13.86
CA CYS A 95 9.08 5.24 13.26
C CYS A 95 10.54 5.37 12.80
N TRP A 96 10.96 6.56 12.47
CA TRP A 96 12.36 6.83 12.12
C TRP A 96 13.30 6.64 13.31
N ASN A 97 12.82 7.00 14.48
CA ASN A 97 13.58 6.91 15.71
C ASN A 97 13.71 5.46 16.22
N MET A 98 12.83 4.57 15.78
CA MET A 98 12.84 3.17 16.23
C MET A 98 13.89 2.29 15.55
N ARG A 99 14.42 2.74 14.41
CA ARG A 99 15.60 2.14 13.80
C ARG A 99 16.88 2.56 14.51
N ASP A 100 16.80 3.57 15.38
CA ASP A 100 17.89 4.02 16.24
C ASP A 100 17.76 3.32 17.61
N PRO A 101 18.69 2.38 17.97
CA PRO A 101 18.61 1.64 19.22
C PRO A 101 18.80 2.51 20.47
N GLU A 102 19.21 3.77 20.32
CA GLU A 102 19.40 4.70 21.44
C GLU A 102 18.10 5.44 21.83
N ILE A 103 17.06 5.39 21.02
CA ILE A 103 15.81 6.10 21.30
C ILE A 103 14.88 5.26 22.17
N LYS A 104 14.73 5.72 23.42
CA LYS A 104 13.74 5.16 24.35
C LYS A 104 12.35 5.68 24.01
N ILE A 105 11.45 4.76 23.63
CA ILE A 105 10.03 5.05 23.45
C ILE A 105 9.46 5.47 24.80
N THR A 106 9.02 6.70 24.94
CA THR A 106 8.34 7.18 26.13
C THR A 106 6.86 6.80 26.08
N ASN A 107 6.30 6.48 27.24
CA ASN A 107 5.09 5.70 27.53
C ASN A 107 3.74 6.10 26.89
N ASN A 108 3.65 6.97 25.89
CA ASN A 108 2.36 7.41 25.33
C ASN A 108 2.33 7.62 23.81
N GLU A 109 3.36 7.21 23.10
CA GLU A 109 3.50 7.55 21.69
C GLU A 109 3.38 6.30 20.83
N SER A 110 2.67 6.44 19.74
CA SER A 110 2.36 5.49 18.67
C SER A 110 2.57 4.00 18.99
N LYS A 111 1.50 3.29 19.20
CA LYS A 111 1.48 1.84 19.48
C LYS A 111 1.94 0.98 18.29
N ARG A 112 2.19 1.60 17.15
CA ARG A 112 2.57 0.92 15.90
C ARG A 112 3.59 1.73 15.11
N CYS A 113 4.41 1.03 14.33
CA CYS A 113 5.33 1.60 13.38
C CYS A 113 5.05 1.08 11.97
N VAL A 114 4.88 1.96 11.01
CA VAL A 114 4.82 1.58 9.59
C VAL A 114 6.25 1.35 9.12
N LEU A 115 6.55 0.16 8.62
CA LEU A 115 7.89 -0.23 8.15
C LEU A 115 8.00 -0.14 6.63
N TYR A 116 6.96 -0.58 5.92
CA TYR A 116 6.91 -0.56 4.46
C TYR A 116 5.54 -0.14 3.98
N GLY A 117 5.52 0.71 2.95
CA GLY A 117 4.37 0.91 2.08
C GLY A 117 4.37 -0.11 0.94
N ILE A 118 3.20 -0.60 0.58
CA ILE A 118 3.00 -1.52 -0.54
C ILE A 118 1.96 -0.93 -1.47
N VAL A 119 2.17 -1.06 -2.78
CA VAL A 119 1.18 -0.67 -3.78
C VAL A 119 1.04 -1.78 -4.81
N VAL A 120 -0.18 -2.32 -4.98
CA VAL A 120 -0.51 -3.29 -6.04
C VAL A 120 -1.38 -2.61 -7.10
N TYR A 121 -1.06 -2.82 -8.35
CA TYR A 121 -1.65 -2.11 -9.48
C TYR A 121 -2.57 -3.02 -10.30
N PHE A 122 -3.73 -2.47 -10.74
CA PHE A 122 -4.76 -3.26 -11.43
C PHE A 122 -5.01 -2.86 -12.88
N SER A 123 -4.60 -1.68 -13.32
CA SER A 123 -5.00 -1.15 -14.63
C SER A 123 -3.82 -0.64 -15.45
N GLU A 124 -4.00 -0.60 -16.76
CA GLU A 124 -3.14 0.16 -17.66
C GLU A 124 -3.48 1.66 -17.55
N PHE A 125 -2.45 2.49 -17.58
CA PHE A 125 -2.56 3.96 -17.62
C PHE A 125 -1.27 4.56 -18.22
N SER A 126 -1.31 5.82 -18.63
CA SER A 126 -0.13 6.60 -19.02
C SER A 126 0.11 7.73 -18.03
N GLY A 127 1.37 8.16 -17.86
CA GLY A 127 1.75 8.96 -16.71
C GLY A 127 1.58 8.14 -15.43
N GLY A 128 1.26 8.78 -14.30
CA GLY A 128 0.96 8.09 -13.06
C GLY A 128 2.13 7.30 -12.46
N ASP A 129 3.37 7.59 -12.90
CA ASP A 129 4.57 6.97 -12.37
C ASP A 129 4.68 7.26 -10.87
N ILE A 130 5.07 6.27 -10.10
CA ILE A 130 5.56 6.52 -8.74
C ILE A 130 7.01 7.02 -8.84
N TYR A 131 7.35 8.06 -8.07
CA TYR A 131 8.67 8.63 -8.09
C TYR A 131 9.20 8.89 -6.68
N TYR A 132 10.52 8.78 -6.52
CA TYR A 132 11.27 8.93 -5.28
C TYR A 132 12.31 10.03 -5.49
N PRO A 133 12.00 11.29 -5.15
CA PRO A 133 12.83 12.44 -5.49
C PRO A 133 14.22 12.40 -4.85
N GLU A 134 14.32 11.95 -3.60
CA GLU A 134 15.59 11.85 -2.87
C GLU A 134 16.57 10.86 -3.52
N GLN A 135 16.04 9.89 -4.28
CA GLN A 135 16.84 8.87 -4.96
C GLN A 135 16.98 9.13 -6.48
N GLY A 136 16.26 10.10 -7.01
CA GLY A 136 16.20 10.35 -8.46
C GLY A 136 15.55 9.22 -9.26
N VAL A 137 14.76 8.35 -8.61
CA VAL A 137 14.09 7.19 -9.22
C VAL A 137 12.66 7.55 -9.62
N SER A 138 12.26 7.13 -10.80
CA SER A 138 10.88 7.17 -11.28
C SER A 138 10.55 5.86 -11.98
N PHE A 139 9.43 5.27 -11.60
CA PHE A 139 9.05 3.94 -12.05
C PHE A 139 7.60 3.93 -12.52
N LYS A 140 7.37 3.37 -13.72
CA LYS A 140 6.03 3.12 -14.24
C LYS A 140 5.63 1.68 -13.95
N PRO A 141 4.69 1.45 -13.03
CA PRO A 141 4.20 0.10 -12.76
C PRO A 141 3.32 -0.39 -13.90
N LYS A 142 3.27 -1.72 -14.06
CA LYS A 142 2.34 -2.41 -14.95
C LYS A 142 1.21 -3.04 -14.14
N PRO A 143 0.06 -3.35 -14.77
CA PRO A 143 -0.98 -4.14 -14.13
C PRO A 143 -0.42 -5.47 -13.59
N GLY A 144 -0.78 -5.80 -12.36
CA GLY A 144 -0.28 -6.98 -11.66
C GLY A 144 1.04 -6.79 -10.92
N ASP A 145 1.75 -5.67 -11.10
CA ASP A 145 2.96 -5.38 -10.32
C ASP A 145 2.61 -5.05 -8.86
N LEU A 146 3.52 -5.40 -7.95
CA LEU A 146 3.56 -4.90 -6.59
C LEU A 146 4.84 -4.09 -6.39
N VAL A 147 4.71 -2.89 -5.89
CA VAL A 147 5.83 -2.06 -5.43
C VAL A 147 5.82 -2.05 -3.91
N MET A 148 6.97 -2.27 -3.29
CA MET A 148 7.19 -2.16 -1.85
C MET A 148 8.33 -1.18 -1.60
N HIS A 149 8.15 -0.25 -0.68
CA HIS A 149 9.20 0.69 -0.27
C HIS A 149 9.21 0.88 1.24
N ALA A 150 10.40 1.08 1.80
CA ALA A 150 10.54 1.40 3.20
C ALA A 150 9.94 2.79 3.51
N THR A 151 9.51 2.99 4.75
CA THR A 151 9.02 4.29 5.22
C THR A 151 10.17 5.13 5.79
N SER A 152 11.25 5.28 5.03
CA SER A 152 12.41 6.08 5.38
C SER A 152 12.37 7.45 4.69
N LYS A 153 13.22 8.39 5.14
CA LYS A 153 13.37 9.70 4.48
C LYS A 153 13.70 9.56 3.01
N HIS A 154 14.54 8.57 2.67
CA HIS A 154 15.00 8.33 1.31
C HIS A 154 13.89 7.77 0.42
N CYS A 155 12.83 7.25 1.02
CA CYS A 155 11.66 6.71 0.31
C CYS A 155 10.46 7.67 0.29
N LYS A 156 10.68 8.97 0.56
CA LYS A 156 9.69 10.01 0.25
C LYS A 156 9.30 9.87 -1.22
N HIS A 157 8.01 9.82 -1.50
CA HIS A 157 7.52 9.51 -2.83
C HIS A 157 6.26 10.29 -3.19
N GLY A 158 5.95 10.30 -4.48
CA GLY A 158 4.73 10.88 -5.02
C GLY A 158 4.25 10.11 -6.25
N VAL A 159 3.14 10.54 -6.82
CA VAL A 159 2.60 9.99 -8.07
C VAL A 159 2.46 11.12 -9.08
N LYS A 160 3.14 10.99 -10.23
CA LYS A 160 3.00 11.94 -11.33
C LYS A 160 1.56 11.98 -11.84
N PRO A 161 1.11 13.08 -12.45
CA PRO A 161 -0.22 13.13 -13.05
C PRO A 161 -0.45 11.98 -14.05
N VAL A 162 -1.62 11.35 -13.97
CA VAL A 162 -2.10 10.40 -14.98
C VAL A 162 -2.43 11.18 -16.24
N THR A 163 -1.94 10.76 -17.39
CA THR A 163 -2.14 11.44 -18.68
C THR A 163 -3.14 10.72 -19.58
N ASP A 164 -3.32 9.42 -19.37
CA ASP A 164 -4.34 8.61 -20.07
C ASP A 164 -4.76 7.42 -19.20
N GLY A 165 -6.01 6.98 -19.36
CA GLY A 165 -6.58 5.89 -18.57
C GLY A 165 -6.95 6.29 -17.13
N THR A 166 -7.03 5.30 -16.26
CA THR A 166 -7.30 5.49 -14.83
C THR A 166 -6.42 4.55 -14.02
N ARG A 167 -5.70 5.09 -13.05
CA ARG A 167 -4.83 4.32 -12.16
C ARG A 167 -5.64 3.76 -11.00
N TYR A 168 -5.83 2.45 -10.99
CA TYR A 168 -6.41 1.71 -9.88
C TYR A 168 -5.31 0.99 -9.10
N SER A 169 -5.27 1.16 -7.79
CA SER A 169 -4.29 0.51 -6.92
C SER A 169 -4.84 0.27 -5.52
N ILE A 170 -4.20 -0.64 -4.79
CA ILE A 170 -4.44 -0.88 -3.37
C ILE A 170 -3.11 -0.63 -2.64
N ALA A 171 -3.17 0.02 -1.48
CA ALA A 171 -1.97 0.45 -0.76
C ALA A 171 -2.01 -0.01 0.72
N PRO A 172 -1.71 -1.30 1.01
CA PRO A 172 -1.51 -1.77 2.38
C PRO A 172 -0.14 -1.37 2.94
N TYR A 173 -0.03 -1.48 4.27
CA TYR A 173 1.21 -1.22 5.00
C TYR A 173 1.69 -2.47 5.73
N ILE A 174 3.01 -2.64 5.83
CA ILE A 174 3.63 -3.54 6.77
C ILE A 174 3.95 -2.75 8.03
N VAL A 175 3.41 -3.20 9.16
CA VAL A 175 3.54 -2.52 10.44
C VAL A 175 4.12 -3.43 11.51
N GLN A 176 4.78 -2.84 12.48
CA GLN A 176 5.20 -3.49 13.72
C GLN A 176 4.43 -2.87 14.89
N TYR A 177 3.87 -3.72 15.74
CA TYR A 177 3.22 -3.29 16.99
C TYR A 177 4.15 -3.52 18.17
N HIS A 178 4.15 -2.57 19.12
CA HIS A 178 5.04 -2.60 20.27
C HIS A 178 4.40 -3.22 21.51
N LEU A 179 3.07 -3.10 21.64
CA LEU A 179 2.34 -3.66 22.76
C LEU A 179 1.66 -4.97 22.38
N ASP A 180 1.68 -5.94 23.29
CA ASP A 180 1.04 -7.24 23.04
C ASP A 180 -0.47 -7.13 22.87
N SER A 181 -1.13 -6.19 23.56
CA SER A 181 -2.56 -5.87 23.36
C SER A 181 -2.88 -5.46 21.92
N ASP A 182 -1.99 -4.71 21.28
CA ASP A 182 -2.19 -4.21 19.92
C ASP A 182 -1.93 -5.33 18.91
N LYS A 183 -0.98 -6.24 19.20
CA LYS A 183 -0.76 -7.47 18.45
C LYS A 183 -1.99 -8.39 18.49
N GLU A 184 -2.64 -8.50 19.65
CA GLU A 184 -3.87 -9.28 19.80
C GLU A 184 -5.03 -8.69 18.99
N GLU A 185 -5.16 -7.36 18.95
CA GLU A 185 -6.17 -6.68 18.14
C GLU A 185 -5.90 -6.86 16.64
N ALA A 186 -4.65 -6.71 16.21
CA ALA A 186 -4.22 -6.97 14.84
C ALA A 186 -4.50 -8.43 14.44
N ASN A 187 -4.21 -9.40 15.31
CA ASN A 187 -4.52 -10.81 15.06
C ASN A 187 -6.03 -11.06 14.98
N ARG A 188 -6.86 -10.40 15.80
CA ARG A 188 -8.33 -10.50 15.72
C ARG A 188 -8.84 -9.94 14.39
N PHE A 189 -8.33 -8.79 13.95
CA PHE A 189 -8.65 -8.22 12.64
C PHE A 189 -8.25 -9.16 11.51
N TRP A 190 -7.01 -9.66 11.55
CA TRP A 190 -6.49 -10.61 10.58
C TRP A 190 -7.37 -11.85 10.46
N ASN A 191 -7.68 -12.49 11.59
CA ASN A 191 -8.52 -13.68 11.63
C ASN A 191 -9.95 -13.42 11.12
N LYS A 192 -10.50 -12.24 11.39
CA LYS A 192 -11.85 -11.89 10.97
C LYS A 192 -11.99 -11.65 9.47
N TYR A 193 -11.02 -10.98 8.86
CA TYR A 193 -11.15 -10.46 7.49
C TYR A 193 -10.30 -11.20 6.46
N ILE A 194 -9.25 -11.91 6.88
CA ILE A 194 -8.26 -12.47 5.97
C ILE A 194 -8.22 -14.00 5.99
N GLN A 195 -8.46 -14.64 7.14
CA GLN A 195 -8.49 -16.11 7.23
C GLN A 195 -9.77 -16.75 6.67
N LYS A 196 -10.82 -15.99 6.38
CA LYS A 196 -11.99 -16.51 5.68
C LYS A 196 -11.89 -16.07 4.20
N PRO A 197 -11.20 -16.85 3.35
CA PRO A 197 -11.16 -16.54 1.94
C PRO A 197 -12.59 -16.59 1.41
N MET A 198 -13.01 -15.50 0.81
CA MET A 198 -14.22 -15.51 0.00
C MET A 198 -13.91 -16.38 -1.22
N SER A 199 -14.73 -17.40 -1.48
CA SER A 199 -14.63 -18.21 -2.68
C SER A 199 -14.66 -17.31 -3.91
N LEU A 200 -13.63 -17.45 -4.74
CA LEU A 200 -13.54 -16.83 -6.06
C LEU A 200 -14.67 -17.36 -6.95
#